data_531504fbfcf24354fa07c7d9614d0748
#
_entry.id   531504fbfcf24354fa07c7d9614d0748
#
_cell.length_a   1.000
_cell.length_b   1.000
_cell.length_c   1.000
_cell.angle_alpha   90.00
_cell.angle_beta   90.00
_cell.angle_gamma   90.00
#
_symmetry.space_group_name_H-M   'P 1'
#
loop_
_entity.id
_entity.type
_entity.pdbx_description
1 polymer ?
#
loop_
_entity_poly.entity_id
_entity_poly.type
_entity_poly.pdbx_seq_one_letter_code
_entity_poly.pdbx_strand_id
1 'polypeptide(L)'
;MATTNFTNSTGLPDPNLYTTARDISVLARAVIREHPDYYKWYSMREFVWNGIKQQNRNGLLSRDPSVDGIKTGHTETAGYCLLTSAQRSGTRLVSVVFGSQSMKAREDASAALLNYGFTFFETVKVRGRGETVLKPRVYKGASESVAVGPARDVIVTTGSTCTPPT
;
A
#
# COMPACT_ATOMS: atom_id res chain seq x y z
N MET A 1 -2.61 -13.65 -5.79
CA MET A 1 -3.82 -13.17 -6.47
C MET A 1 -4.57 -14.40 -6.95
N ALA A 2 -5.59 -14.82 -6.23
CA ALA A 2 -6.30 -16.06 -6.53
C ALA A 2 -7.62 -15.85 -7.30
N THR A 3 -8.11 -14.60 -7.34
CA THR A 3 -9.44 -14.26 -7.87
C THR A 3 -9.32 -13.09 -8.84
N THR A 4 -8.34 -13.18 -9.75
CA THR A 4 -8.10 -12.15 -10.77
C THR A 4 -7.74 -12.80 -12.08
N ASN A 5 -8.36 -12.34 -13.15
CA ASN A 5 -8.03 -12.71 -14.53
C ASN A 5 -7.85 -11.44 -15.36
N PHE A 6 -6.63 -11.19 -15.82
CA PHE A 6 -6.32 -10.11 -16.75
C PHE A 6 -6.31 -10.69 -18.17
N THR A 7 -7.15 -10.17 -19.04
CA THR A 7 -7.28 -10.63 -20.43
C THR A 7 -6.48 -9.78 -21.42
N ASN A 8 -6.09 -8.57 -20.99
CA ASN A 8 -5.31 -7.64 -21.79
C ASN A 8 -4.44 -6.72 -20.93
N SER A 9 -3.46 -6.08 -21.54
CA SER A 9 -2.55 -5.14 -20.88
C SER A 9 -3.07 -3.70 -20.84
N THR A 10 -4.14 -3.40 -21.57
CA THR A 10 -4.67 -2.04 -21.72
C THR A 10 -5.67 -1.67 -20.64
N GLY A 11 -6.34 -2.65 -20.03
CA GLY A 11 -7.45 -2.46 -19.12
C GLY A 11 -8.76 -2.10 -19.80
N LEU A 12 -8.87 -2.30 -21.12
CA LEU A 12 -10.14 -2.17 -21.83
C LEU A 12 -11.11 -3.26 -21.37
N PRO A 13 -12.42 -2.97 -21.38
CA PRO A 13 -13.44 -3.91 -20.94
C PRO A 13 -13.38 -5.23 -21.70
N ASP A 14 -13.46 -6.32 -20.96
CA ASP A 14 -13.57 -7.68 -21.48
C ASP A 14 -14.43 -8.49 -20.50
N PRO A 15 -15.37 -9.35 -20.97
CA PRO A 15 -16.25 -10.12 -20.09
C PRO A 15 -15.52 -11.05 -19.12
N ASN A 16 -14.31 -11.48 -19.47
CA ASN A 16 -13.48 -12.37 -18.66
C ASN A 16 -12.44 -11.63 -17.81
N LEU A 17 -12.38 -10.28 -17.89
CA LEU A 17 -11.52 -9.46 -17.07
C LEU A 17 -12.20 -9.15 -15.75
N TYR A 18 -11.71 -9.71 -14.66
CA TYR A 18 -12.21 -9.47 -13.32
C TYR A 18 -11.09 -9.46 -12.30
N THR A 19 -11.34 -8.78 -11.19
CA THR A 19 -10.42 -8.69 -10.06
C THR A 19 -11.17 -8.44 -8.76
N THR A 20 -10.45 -8.45 -7.64
CA THR A 20 -10.96 -8.09 -6.33
C THR A 20 -10.11 -7.00 -5.70
N ALA A 21 -10.68 -6.23 -4.77
CA ALA A 21 -9.93 -5.23 -4.01
C ALA A 21 -8.75 -5.86 -3.25
N ARG A 22 -8.92 -7.07 -2.72
CA ARG A 22 -7.84 -7.83 -2.07
C ARG A 22 -6.68 -8.11 -3.03
N ASP A 23 -6.96 -8.62 -4.21
CA ASP A 23 -5.92 -8.96 -5.19
C ASP A 23 -5.18 -7.72 -5.70
N ILE A 24 -5.90 -6.63 -5.95
CA ILE A 24 -5.29 -5.36 -6.34
C ILE A 24 -4.45 -4.78 -5.21
N SER A 25 -4.82 -4.95 -3.94
CA SER A 25 -3.97 -4.54 -2.82
C SER A 25 -2.66 -5.34 -2.74
N VAL A 26 -2.69 -6.63 -3.08
CA VAL A 26 -1.48 -7.47 -3.18
C VAL A 26 -0.57 -6.97 -4.30
N LEU A 27 -1.15 -6.69 -5.48
CA LEU A 27 -0.40 -6.13 -6.61
C LEU A 27 0.23 -4.78 -6.28
N ALA A 28 -0.53 -3.87 -5.65
CA ALA A 28 -0.02 -2.56 -5.22
C ALA A 28 1.19 -2.70 -4.29
N ARG A 29 1.09 -3.58 -3.29
CA ARG A 29 2.19 -3.85 -2.35
C ARG A 29 3.43 -4.42 -3.04
N ALA A 30 3.24 -5.28 -4.05
CA ALA A 30 4.34 -5.81 -4.85
C ALA A 30 5.03 -4.71 -5.65
N VAL A 31 4.28 -3.84 -6.33
CA VAL A 31 4.82 -2.71 -7.09
C VAL A 31 5.62 -1.76 -6.20
N ILE A 32 5.09 -1.42 -5.03
CA ILE A 32 5.77 -0.52 -4.07
C ILE A 32 7.09 -1.14 -3.59
N ARG A 33 7.09 -2.44 -3.28
CA ARG A 33 8.24 -3.12 -2.69
C ARG A 33 9.30 -3.52 -3.70
N GLU A 34 8.88 -3.99 -4.86
CA GLU A 34 9.76 -4.64 -5.84
C GLU A 34 10.23 -3.66 -6.93
N HIS A 35 9.48 -2.56 -7.12
CA HIS A 35 9.77 -1.56 -8.15
C HIS A 35 9.78 -0.12 -7.62
N PRO A 36 10.52 0.19 -6.52
CA PRO A 36 10.49 1.50 -5.88
C PRO A 36 10.96 2.64 -6.82
N ASP A 37 11.89 2.35 -7.75
CA ASP A 37 12.40 3.33 -8.70
C ASP A 37 11.34 3.79 -9.71
N TYR A 38 10.44 2.89 -10.10
CA TYR A 38 9.32 3.20 -10.97
C TYR A 38 8.12 3.74 -10.18
N TYR A 39 7.98 3.30 -8.93
CA TYR A 39 6.88 3.69 -8.08
C TYR A 39 6.80 5.20 -7.87
N LYS A 40 7.94 5.90 -7.78
CA LYS A 40 8.01 7.37 -7.66
C LYS A 40 7.26 8.13 -8.74
N TRP A 41 7.05 7.55 -9.93
CA TRP A 41 6.31 8.20 -11.01
C TRP A 41 4.82 8.33 -10.72
N TYR A 42 4.24 7.49 -9.87
CA TYR A 42 2.84 7.57 -9.50
C TYR A 42 2.51 8.78 -8.62
N SER A 43 3.51 9.37 -7.97
CA SER A 43 3.38 10.59 -7.17
C SER A 43 3.48 11.88 -7.99
N MET A 44 3.82 11.80 -9.27
CA MET A 44 3.91 12.98 -10.13
C MET A 44 2.52 13.61 -10.31
N ARG A 45 2.40 14.89 -9.94
CA ARG A 45 1.12 15.62 -10.00
C ARG A 45 0.79 16.06 -11.42
N GLU A 46 1.80 16.29 -12.25
CA GLU A 46 1.65 16.72 -13.63
C GLU A 46 2.76 16.13 -14.50
N PHE A 47 2.47 16.00 -15.77
CA PHE A 47 3.41 15.58 -16.79
C PHE A 47 3.23 16.39 -18.06
N VAL A 48 4.34 16.85 -18.64
CA VAL A 48 4.31 17.60 -19.89
C VAL A 48 4.88 16.73 -21.01
N TRP A 49 4.09 16.53 -22.05
CA TRP A 49 4.51 15.82 -23.25
C TRP A 49 4.13 16.61 -24.48
N ASN A 50 5.07 16.81 -25.39
CA ASN A 50 4.87 17.57 -26.63
C ASN A 50 4.20 18.95 -26.40
N GLY A 51 4.63 19.67 -25.35
CA GLY A 51 4.07 20.96 -24.96
C GLY A 51 2.69 20.89 -24.27
N ILE A 52 2.07 19.71 -24.17
CA ILE A 52 0.77 19.52 -23.54
C ILE A 52 0.97 19.14 -22.07
N LYS A 53 0.47 19.98 -21.18
CA LYS A 53 0.46 19.76 -19.74
C LYS A 53 -0.74 18.90 -19.34
N GLN A 54 -0.48 17.78 -18.67
CA GLN A 54 -1.48 16.84 -18.20
C GLN A 54 -1.40 16.72 -16.68
N GLN A 55 -2.54 16.83 -16.01
CA GLN A 55 -2.64 16.64 -14.57
C GLN A 55 -2.86 15.17 -14.24
N ASN A 56 -2.29 14.71 -13.12
CA ASN A 56 -2.62 13.39 -12.59
C ASN A 56 -4.10 13.34 -12.20
N ARG A 57 -4.80 12.29 -12.64
CA ARG A 57 -6.23 12.12 -12.37
C ARG A 57 -6.54 11.67 -10.93
N ASN A 58 -5.51 11.39 -10.13
CA ASN A 58 -5.64 11.15 -8.69
C ASN A 58 -5.57 12.46 -7.93
N GLY A 59 -6.72 13.09 -7.67
CA GLY A 59 -6.81 14.36 -6.97
C GLY A 59 -6.34 14.31 -5.51
N LEU A 60 -6.26 13.12 -4.90
CA LEU A 60 -5.73 12.99 -3.55
C LEU A 60 -4.25 13.37 -3.42
N LEU A 61 -3.46 13.24 -4.49
CA LEU A 61 -2.06 13.71 -4.52
C LEU A 61 -1.92 15.21 -4.19
N SER A 62 -2.94 16.01 -4.49
CA SER A 62 -2.96 17.44 -4.19
C SER A 62 -3.65 17.77 -2.86
N ARG A 63 -4.55 16.91 -2.40
CA ARG A 63 -5.36 17.10 -1.19
C ARG A 63 -4.66 16.59 0.08
N ASP A 64 -3.86 15.54 -0.04
CA ASP A 64 -3.17 14.89 1.09
C ASP A 64 -1.69 14.67 0.75
N PRO A 65 -0.76 15.36 1.43
CA PRO A 65 0.67 15.25 1.15
C PRO A 65 1.26 13.88 1.50
N SER A 66 0.55 13.06 2.28
CA SER A 66 0.97 11.68 2.60
C SER A 66 0.69 10.70 1.47
N VAL A 67 -0.17 11.07 0.50
CA VAL A 67 -0.53 10.23 -0.65
C VAL A 67 0.57 10.31 -1.71
N ASP A 68 1.03 9.14 -2.18
CA ASP A 68 2.12 9.01 -3.14
C ASP A 68 1.80 8.12 -4.36
N GLY A 69 0.53 7.76 -4.55
CA GLY A 69 0.08 6.96 -5.70
C GLY A 69 -1.37 6.53 -5.54
N ILE A 70 -1.92 5.64 -6.38
CA ILE A 70 -1.21 4.84 -7.40
C ILE A 70 -1.91 5.03 -8.76
N LYS A 71 -3.18 4.55 -8.90
CA LYS A 71 -3.82 4.47 -10.20
C LYS A 71 -5.32 4.69 -10.13
N THR A 72 -5.80 5.51 -11.05
CA THR A 72 -7.25 5.70 -11.29
C THR A 72 -7.73 4.81 -12.42
N GLY A 73 -8.98 4.39 -12.38
CA GLY A 73 -9.67 3.70 -13.45
C GLY A 73 -11.09 4.24 -13.62
N HIS A 74 -11.62 4.13 -14.82
CA HIS A 74 -13.02 4.39 -15.10
C HIS A 74 -13.44 3.66 -16.38
N THR A 75 -14.55 2.95 -16.29
CA THR A 75 -15.36 2.50 -17.43
C THR A 75 -16.81 2.64 -17.05
N GLU A 76 -17.72 2.66 -18.01
CA GLU A 76 -19.16 2.77 -17.71
C GLU A 76 -19.65 1.61 -16.83
N THR A 77 -19.13 0.41 -17.05
CA THR A 77 -19.53 -0.79 -16.30
C THR A 77 -18.85 -0.89 -14.93
N ALA A 78 -17.60 -0.47 -14.81
CA ALA A 78 -16.85 -0.57 -13.54
C ALA A 78 -17.01 0.65 -12.65
N GLY A 79 -17.59 1.75 -13.15
CA GLY A 79 -17.65 3.02 -12.43
C GLY A 79 -16.27 3.64 -12.19
N TYR A 80 -16.20 4.59 -11.28
CA TYR A 80 -14.94 5.25 -10.92
C TYR A 80 -14.19 4.44 -9.87
N CYS A 81 -12.96 4.06 -10.20
CA CYS A 81 -12.08 3.24 -9.36
C CYS A 81 -10.82 4.02 -8.96
N LEU A 82 -10.31 3.76 -7.76
CA LEU A 82 -9.07 4.35 -7.26
C LEU A 82 -8.31 3.36 -6.39
N LEU A 83 -7.07 3.14 -6.77
CA LEU A 83 -6.06 2.49 -5.97
C LEU A 83 -5.15 3.59 -5.41
N THR A 84 -5.08 3.74 -4.09
CA THR A 84 -4.30 4.81 -3.45
C THR A 84 -3.33 4.23 -2.44
N SER A 85 -2.16 4.84 -2.31
CA SER A 85 -1.22 4.59 -1.22
C SER A 85 -0.89 5.88 -0.51
N ALA A 86 -0.72 5.79 0.80
CA ALA A 86 -0.26 6.88 1.64
C ALA A 86 0.71 6.37 2.71
N GLN A 87 1.62 7.25 3.15
CA GLN A 87 2.57 6.93 4.22
C GLN A 87 2.60 8.02 5.27
N ARG A 88 2.36 7.66 6.54
CA ARG A 88 2.45 8.56 7.71
C ARG A 88 3.23 7.86 8.81
N SER A 89 4.17 8.57 9.43
CA SER A 89 4.93 8.09 10.61
C SER A 89 5.46 6.64 10.47
N GLY A 90 6.00 6.29 9.29
CA GLY A 90 6.54 4.95 9.03
C GLY A 90 5.49 3.88 8.67
N THR A 91 4.21 4.13 8.88
CA THR A 91 3.12 3.24 8.47
C THR A 91 2.70 3.58 7.04
N ARG A 92 2.65 2.56 6.17
CA ARG A 92 2.11 2.69 4.80
C ARG A 92 0.80 1.94 4.69
N LEU A 93 -0.21 2.60 4.15
CA LEU A 93 -1.51 2.02 3.86
C LEU A 93 -1.80 2.06 2.36
N VAL A 94 -2.58 1.09 1.91
CA VAL A 94 -3.12 1.03 0.56
C VAL A 94 -4.64 0.94 0.67
N SER A 95 -5.36 1.81 -0.03
CA SER A 95 -6.81 1.72 -0.17
C SER A 95 -7.20 1.36 -1.59
N VAL A 96 -8.24 0.55 -1.74
CA VAL A 96 -8.79 0.13 -3.03
C VAL A 96 -10.28 0.41 -3.03
N VAL A 97 -10.72 1.27 -3.93
CA VAL A 97 -12.12 1.66 -4.10
C VAL A 97 -12.55 1.35 -5.53
N PHE A 98 -13.64 0.62 -5.67
CA PHE A 98 -14.25 0.28 -6.96
C PHE A 98 -15.70 0.75 -7.01
N GLY A 99 -16.19 1.01 -8.21
CA GLY A 99 -17.59 1.23 -8.47
C GLY A 99 -18.18 2.54 -7.94
N SER A 100 -17.37 3.55 -7.69
CA SER A 100 -17.90 4.86 -7.25
C SER A 100 -18.64 5.57 -8.37
N GLN A 101 -19.58 6.43 -8.00
CA GLN A 101 -20.42 7.16 -8.96
C GLN A 101 -19.71 8.36 -9.60
N SER A 102 -18.62 8.86 -9.03
CA SER A 102 -17.88 10.02 -9.55
C SER A 102 -16.40 10.00 -9.13
N MET A 103 -15.60 10.86 -9.77
CA MET A 103 -14.21 11.11 -9.38
C MET A 103 -14.13 11.57 -7.93
N LYS A 104 -14.96 12.50 -7.51
CA LYS A 104 -14.99 12.99 -6.14
C LYS A 104 -15.36 11.89 -5.15
N ALA A 105 -16.37 11.07 -5.46
CA ALA A 105 -16.81 9.99 -4.58
C ALA A 105 -15.71 8.95 -4.33
N ARG A 106 -14.96 8.54 -5.38
CA ARG A 106 -13.83 7.59 -5.19
C ARG A 106 -12.69 8.19 -4.36
N GLU A 107 -12.42 9.50 -4.51
CA GLU A 107 -11.40 10.19 -3.72
C GLU A 107 -11.82 10.32 -2.26
N ASP A 108 -13.05 10.73 -2.01
CA ASP A 108 -13.58 10.88 -0.65
C ASP A 108 -13.64 9.52 0.08
N ALA A 109 -14.08 8.46 -0.60
CA ALA A 109 -14.05 7.10 -0.06
C ALA A 109 -12.63 6.62 0.25
N SER A 110 -11.68 6.87 -0.65
CA SER A 110 -10.27 6.51 -0.43
C SER A 110 -9.66 7.28 0.74
N ALA A 111 -9.93 8.58 0.84
CA ALA A 111 -9.49 9.40 1.96
C ALA A 111 -10.07 8.91 3.29
N ALA A 112 -11.34 8.56 3.33
CA ALA A 112 -12.00 8.00 4.52
C ALA A 112 -11.36 6.68 4.97
N LEU A 113 -11.08 5.77 4.03
CA LEU A 113 -10.40 4.50 4.32
C LEU A 113 -8.98 4.71 4.85
N LEU A 114 -8.19 5.61 4.24
CA LEU A 114 -6.85 5.93 4.70
C LEU A 114 -6.88 6.55 6.11
N ASN A 115 -7.77 7.50 6.36
CA ASN A 115 -7.92 8.11 7.67
C ASN A 115 -8.37 7.09 8.72
N TYR A 116 -9.32 6.22 8.40
CA TYR A 116 -9.69 5.10 9.27
C TYR A 116 -8.46 4.24 9.61
N GLY A 117 -7.71 3.84 8.60
CA GLY A 117 -6.52 3.00 8.81
C GLY A 117 -5.46 3.68 9.69
N PHE A 118 -5.15 4.95 9.45
CA PHE A 118 -4.17 5.69 10.25
C PHE A 118 -4.66 6.06 11.66
N THR A 119 -5.97 6.11 11.87
CA THR A 119 -6.55 6.39 13.20
C THR A 119 -6.57 5.14 14.07
N PHE A 120 -6.95 4.00 13.49
CA PHE A 120 -7.22 2.79 14.27
C PHE A 120 -6.11 1.74 14.21
N PHE A 121 -5.08 1.94 13.40
CA PHE A 121 -3.97 1.00 13.28
C PHE A 121 -2.63 1.73 13.32
N GLU A 122 -1.66 1.08 13.95
CA GLU A 122 -0.28 1.53 14.00
C GLU A 122 0.68 0.40 13.60
N THR A 123 1.84 0.79 13.12
CA THR A 123 2.92 -0.15 12.78
C THR A 123 4.01 -0.04 13.83
N VAL A 124 4.22 -1.14 14.57
CA VAL A 124 5.17 -1.22 15.67
C VAL A 124 6.32 -2.15 15.30
N LYS A 125 7.54 -1.70 15.51
CA LYS A 125 8.74 -2.53 15.43
C LYS A 125 8.89 -3.29 16.75
N VAL A 126 8.64 -4.59 16.71
CA VAL A 126 8.68 -5.47 17.89
C VAL A 126 10.11 -5.89 18.21
N ARG A 127 10.94 -6.17 17.18
CA ARG A 127 12.34 -6.57 17.31
C ARG A 127 13.16 -6.03 16.15
N GLY A 128 14.38 -5.62 16.45
CA GLY A 128 15.37 -5.21 15.46
C GLY A 128 16.09 -6.40 14.81
N ARG A 129 16.56 -6.19 13.58
CA ARG A 129 17.47 -7.14 12.92
C ARG A 129 18.68 -7.43 13.81
N GLY A 130 19.00 -8.71 14.02
CA GLY A 130 20.15 -9.16 14.82
C GLY A 130 19.98 -8.97 16.33
N GLU A 131 18.86 -8.45 16.81
CA GLU A 131 18.57 -8.38 18.25
C GLU A 131 18.47 -9.78 18.83
N THR A 132 19.29 -10.08 19.85
CA THR A 132 19.29 -11.41 20.47
C THR A 132 17.99 -11.65 21.23
N VAL A 133 17.23 -12.64 20.82
CA VAL A 133 15.97 -13.04 21.45
C VAL A 133 16.21 -14.17 22.47
N LEU A 134 17.09 -15.10 22.14
CA LEU A 134 17.49 -16.17 23.06
C LEU A 134 18.93 -16.66 22.76
N LYS A 135 19.53 -17.34 23.74
CA LYS A 135 20.88 -17.93 23.63
C LYS A 135 20.82 -19.43 23.96
N PRO A 136 20.37 -20.28 23.02
CA PRO A 136 20.37 -21.71 23.24
C PRO A 136 21.79 -22.25 23.42
N ARG A 137 21.89 -23.30 24.24
CA ARG A 137 23.13 -24.04 24.46
C ARG A 137 23.49 -24.84 23.20
N VAL A 138 24.75 -24.83 22.86
CA VAL A 138 25.32 -25.62 21.74
C VAL A 138 26.03 -26.83 22.31
N TYR A 139 25.65 -28.03 21.87
CA TYR A 139 26.32 -29.26 22.25
C TYR A 139 27.38 -29.62 21.23
N LYS A 140 28.59 -29.90 21.70
CA LYS A 140 29.76 -30.25 20.86
C LYS A 140 30.18 -29.16 19.86
N GLY A 141 29.87 -27.90 20.13
CA GLY A 141 30.27 -26.77 19.33
C GLY A 141 31.53 -26.07 19.90
N ALA A 142 32.08 -25.13 19.13
CA ALA A 142 33.21 -24.31 19.55
C ALA A 142 32.82 -23.25 20.63
N SER A 143 31.55 -22.99 20.80
CA SER A 143 30.97 -22.07 21.80
C SER A 143 29.92 -22.77 22.62
N GLU A 144 29.74 -22.39 23.90
CA GLU A 144 28.73 -22.98 24.78
C GLU A 144 27.29 -22.58 24.41
N SER A 145 27.11 -21.43 23.76
CA SER A 145 25.80 -20.92 23.34
C SER A 145 25.94 -20.13 22.05
N VAL A 146 24.81 -19.98 21.33
CA VAL A 146 24.70 -19.13 20.14
C VAL A 146 23.58 -18.11 20.33
N ALA A 147 23.87 -16.86 19.96
CA ALA A 147 22.84 -15.81 19.96
C ALA A 147 21.93 -16.00 18.74
N VAL A 148 20.61 -16.11 19.00
CA VAL A 148 19.58 -16.27 17.96
C VAL A 148 18.65 -15.07 18.00
N GLY A 149 18.43 -14.50 16.83
CA GLY A 149 17.54 -13.34 16.64
C GLY A 149 17.01 -13.25 15.21
N PRO A 150 16.11 -12.30 14.93
CA PRO A 150 15.52 -12.17 13.61
C PRO A 150 16.56 -11.73 12.57
N ALA A 151 16.50 -12.31 11.37
CA ALA A 151 17.34 -11.94 10.24
C ALA A 151 16.96 -10.59 9.61
N ARG A 152 15.77 -10.06 9.95
CA ARG A 152 15.24 -8.76 9.53
C ARG A 152 14.41 -8.15 10.65
N ASP A 153 14.10 -6.84 10.57
CA ASP A 153 13.19 -6.21 11.52
C ASP A 153 11.84 -6.94 11.54
N VAL A 154 11.34 -7.21 12.73
CA VAL A 154 10.01 -7.77 12.96
C VAL A 154 9.06 -6.61 13.20
N ILE A 155 8.20 -6.38 12.25
CA ILE A 155 7.23 -5.28 12.22
C ILE A 155 5.84 -5.87 12.22
N VAL A 156 4.96 -5.36 13.09
CA VAL A 156 3.57 -5.81 13.23
C VAL A 156 2.66 -4.59 13.12
N THR A 157 1.58 -4.73 12.36
CA THR A 157 0.48 -3.77 12.39
C THR A 157 -0.55 -4.26 13.40
N THR A 158 -0.86 -3.43 14.37
CA THR A 158 -1.83 -3.70 15.44
C THR A 158 -2.90 -2.61 15.48
N GLY A 159 -4.03 -2.88 16.11
CA GLY A 159 -4.99 -1.83 16.44
C GLY A 159 -4.33 -0.84 17.40
N SER A 160 -4.53 0.44 17.13
CA SER A 160 -4.09 1.50 18.04
C SER A 160 -4.82 1.31 19.36
N THR A 161 -4.13 0.88 20.40
CA THR A 161 -4.65 0.95 21.76
C THR A 161 -4.64 2.42 22.12
N CYS A 162 -5.82 3.01 22.16
CA CYS A 162 -6.00 4.32 22.77
C CYS A 162 -5.71 4.14 24.27
N THR A 163 -4.44 4.20 24.66
CA THR A 163 -4.07 4.34 26.07
C THR A 163 -4.39 5.78 26.43
N PRO A 164 -5.35 6.04 27.34
CA PRO A 164 -5.58 7.40 27.78
C PRO A 164 -4.29 7.93 28.41
N PRO A 165 -3.94 9.19 28.21
CA PRO A 165 -2.78 9.78 28.88
C PRO A 165 -3.01 9.69 30.39
N THR A 166 -2.08 9.04 31.09
CA THR A 166 -1.97 9.07 32.55
C THR A 166 -1.56 10.45 33.02
#